data_2b5f300dca35b9f0309ced988212a7dc
#
_entry.id   2b5f300dca35b9f0309ced988212a7dc
#
_cell.length_a   1.000
_cell.length_b   1.000
_cell.length_c   1.000
_cell.angle_alpha   90.00
_cell.angle_beta   90.00
_cell.angle_gamma   90.00
#
_symmetry.space_group_name_H-M   'P 1'
#
loop_
_entity.id
_entity.type
_entity.pdbx_description
1 polymer ?
#
loop_
_entity_poly.entity_id
_entity_poly.type
_entity_poly.pdbx_seq_one_letter_code
_entity_poly.pdbx_strand_id
1 'polypeptide(L)'
;MLENPKLNTENVKIKRALISVFDKTNLAMLGKELSSRGIEILSTGGSANFLREKKITVSDVSEYTNFPEIMDGRVKTINPLIEGGILGLRDKHESDATENNIKWIDLVICNLYPFFETISKIDCDQALALENVDIGGPTMIRSAAKNVGWVTVIIDPSDYERVLENINEENEINFETRSSLSSKAFGHTAQYDTIIHNYLKESTLSNDFTLTYKKHSDMRYGENPHQAASAFQIPGDKSNGILNAKIHQGKKLSYNNIMDADAALSCLKEFKSTACVIVKHANPCGVALGANMLDVYKRAFSADSISAFGGVIAINQPCDDLLAKEISKVFVEIILAPAFTKKSLDILSKKKNLRVLEVGNIEQRDPLLEVRNIVGGLIVQETDTSILPRSKLETVTVLKPSEEEINTMLFGWKVLKHIKSNGILIVKDNTTVGVGAGQVSRVDSVDIAIKKSGTEIKDSFLCSDAFFPFRDSIDKIAGSGIKAVLQPGGSIRDNEVISACNEHGIAMVFTGQRCFKH
;
A
#
# COMPACT_ATOMS: atom_id res chain seq x y z
N MET A 1 6.58 -41.62 20.06
CA MET A 1 7.14 -40.48 19.29
C MET A 1 7.01 -40.83 17.81
N LEU A 2 6.42 -39.96 17.01
CA LEU A 2 6.42 -40.17 15.55
C LEU A 2 7.90 -40.11 15.10
N GLU A 3 8.40 -41.15 14.44
CA GLU A 3 9.69 -41.11 13.80
C GLU A 3 9.74 -39.93 12.84
N ASN A 4 10.80 -39.12 12.89
CA ASN A 4 10.99 -38.03 11.94
C ASN A 4 11.06 -38.61 10.52
N PRO A 5 10.12 -38.33 9.63
CA PRO A 5 10.17 -38.81 8.26
C PRO A 5 11.39 -38.20 7.56
N LYS A 6 12.15 -39.00 6.84
CA LYS A 6 13.25 -38.51 6.01
C LYS A 6 12.65 -37.79 4.81
N LEU A 7 13.04 -36.54 4.60
CA LEU A 7 12.58 -35.76 3.44
C LEU A 7 13.22 -36.30 2.16
N ASN A 8 12.41 -36.68 1.19
CA ASN A 8 12.91 -37.04 -0.13
C ASN A 8 13.35 -35.79 -0.92
N THR A 9 14.62 -35.71 -1.26
CA THR A 9 15.21 -34.61 -2.05
C THR A 9 15.62 -35.02 -3.47
N GLU A 10 15.37 -36.29 -3.84
CA GLU A 10 15.64 -36.79 -5.18
C GLU A 10 14.63 -36.24 -6.20
N ASN A 11 14.92 -36.41 -7.49
CA ASN A 11 13.96 -36.13 -8.53
C ASN A 11 12.73 -37.03 -8.40
N VAL A 12 11.57 -36.50 -8.70
CA VAL A 12 10.29 -37.23 -8.64
C VAL A 12 9.65 -37.30 -10.00
N LYS A 13 9.30 -38.51 -10.43
CA LYS A 13 8.61 -38.76 -11.68
C LYS A 13 7.15 -38.38 -11.58
N ILE A 14 6.68 -37.60 -12.53
CA ILE A 14 5.28 -37.20 -12.67
C ILE A 14 4.57 -38.20 -13.58
N LYS A 15 3.65 -38.98 -13.02
CA LYS A 15 2.79 -39.91 -13.76
C LYS A 15 1.34 -39.43 -13.83
N ARG A 16 0.91 -38.68 -12.81
CA ARG A 16 -0.49 -38.21 -12.71
C ARG A 16 -0.55 -36.79 -12.19
N ALA A 17 -1.33 -35.96 -12.89
CA ALA A 17 -1.64 -34.58 -12.50
C ALA A 17 -3.11 -34.45 -12.11
N LEU A 18 -3.40 -33.73 -11.03
CA LEU A 18 -4.72 -33.27 -10.64
C LEU A 18 -4.86 -31.79 -10.99
N ILE A 19 -5.86 -31.46 -11.80
CA ILE A 19 -6.10 -30.09 -12.29
C ILE A 19 -7.47 -29.59 -11.82
N SER A 20 -7.49 -28.55 -11.01
CA SER A 20 -8.70 -27.87 -10.58
C SER A 20 -8.44 -26.36 -10.48
N VAL A 21 -8.77 -25.61 -11.53
CA VAL A 21 -8.43 -24.19 -11.63
C VAL A 21 -9.64 -23.33 -11.97
N PHE A 22 -9.72 -22.17 -11.35
CA PHE A 22 -10.65 -21.10 -11.70
C PHE A 22 -10.10 -20.31 -12.92
N ASP A 23 -8.88 -19.78 -12.80
CA ASP A 23 -8.17 -19.11 -13.88
C ASP A 23 -7.58 -20.15 -14.85
N LYS A 24 -8.09 -20.14 -16.08
CA LYS A 24 -7.72 -21.07 -17.17
C LYS A 24 -6.68 -20.50 -18.12
N THR A 25 -6.03 -19.40 -17.76
CA THR A 25 -4.95 -18.80 -18.55
C THR A 25 -3.87 -19.86 -18.81
N ASN A 26 -3.48 -20.04 -20.06
CA ASN A 26 -2.47 -21.01 -20.53
C ASN A 26 -2.76 -22.49 -20.18
N LEU A 27 -3.93 -22.83 -19.62
CA LEU A 27 -4.27 -24.21 -19.23
C LEU A 27 -4.26 -25.19 -20.42
N ALA A 28 -4.68 -24.74 -21.60
CA ALA A 28 -4.69 -25.58 -22.78
C ALA A 28 -3.27 -25.95 -23.24
N MET A 29 -2.31 -25.05 -23.11
CA MET A 29 -0.89 -25.29 -23.40
C MET A 29 -0.33 -26.32 -22.41
N LEU A 30 -0.53 -26.10 -21.12
CA LEU A 30 -0.10 -27.01 -20.06
C LEU A 30 -0.69 -28.43 -20.25
N GLY A 31 -2.01 -28.53 -20.44
CA GLY A 31 -2.69 -29.82 -20.60
C GLY A 31 -2.25 -30.61 -21.84
N LYS A 32 -1.97 -29.93 -22.96
CA LYS A 32 -1.40 -30.57 -24.15
C LYS A 32 -0.01 -31.14 -23.90
N GLU A 33 0.84 -30.37 -23.24
CA GLU A 33 2.20 -30.79 -22.93
C GLU A 33 2.22 -31.97 -21.96
N LEU A 34 1.42 -31.95 -20.88
CA LEU A 34 1.29 -33.08 -19.97
C LEU A 34 0.77 -34.34 -20.69
N SER A 35 -0.24 -34.18 -21.53
CA SER A 35 -0.82 -35.30 -22.32
C SER A 35 0.19 -35.88 -23.33
N SER A 36 0.98 -35.04 -23.99
CA SER A 36 2.01 -35.48 -24.97
C SER A 36 3.14 -36.28 -24.29
N ARG A 37 3.40 -36.00 -23.02
CA ARG A 37 4.37 -36.73 -22.19
C ARG A 37 3.79 -38.02 -21.57
N GLY A 38 2.52 -38.37 -21.85
CA GLY A 38 1.85 -39.53 -21.28
C GLY A 38 1.48 -39.41 -19.83
N ILE A 39 1.41 -38.19 -19.28
CA ILE A 39 0.98 -37.92 -17.92
C ILE A 39 -0.54 -37.97 -17.85
N GLU A 40 -1.10 -38.82 -16.98
CA GLU A 40 -2.54 -38.92 -16.76
C GLU A 40 -3.06 -37.63 -16.12
N ILE A 41 -4.18 -37.09 -16.63
CA ILE A 41 -4.80 -35.89 -16.12
C ILE A 41 -6.12 -36.24 -15.44
N LEU A 42 -6.19 -36.01 -14.12
CA LEU A 42 -7.43 -35.98 -13.37
C LEU A 42 -7.93 -34.55 -13.28
N SER A 43 -9.24 -34.32 -13.43
CA SER A 43 -9.78 -32.98 -13.32
C SER A 43 -11.24 -32.98 -12.88
N THR A 44 -11.75 -31.82 -12.48
CA THR A 44 -13.13 -31.63 -12.02
C THR A 44 -13.86 -30.56 -12.81
N GLY A 45 -15.18 -30.70 -12.93
CA GLY A 45 -16.12 -29.65 -13.37
C GLY A 45 -15.64 -28.82 -14.55
N GLY A 46 -15.58 -27.50 -14.35
CA GLY A 46 -15.25 -26.54 -15.42
C GLY A 46 -13.84 -26.66 -15.99
N SER A 47 -12.87 -27.18 -15.23
CA SER A 47 -11.50 -27.44 -15.72
C SER A 47 -11.48 -28.64 -16.67
N ALA A 48 -12.18 -29.74 -16.30
CA ALA A 48 -12.30 -30.94 -17.14
C ALA A 48 -13.00 -30.60 -18.46
N ASN A 49 -14.12 -29.88 -18.42
CA ASN A 49 -14.85 -29.46 -19.62
C ASN A 49 -13.98 -28.61 -20.56
N PHE A 50 -13.27 -27.61 -19.99
CA PHE A 50 -12.36 -26.77 -20.78
C PHE A 50 -11.27 -27.59 -21.48
N LEU A 51 -10.64 -28.54 -20.76
CA LEU A 51 -9.59 -29.40 -21.36
C LEU A 51 -10.14 -30.30 -22.45
N ARG A 52 -11.33 -30.90 -22.26
CA ARG A 52 -12.01 -31.74 -23.30
C ARG A 52 -12.35 -30.95 -24.57
N GLU A 53 -12.83 -29.71 -24.43
CA GLU A 53 -13.06 -28.79 -25.56
C GLU A 53 -11.79 -28.55 -26.38
N LYS A 54 -10.62 -28.58 -25.73
CA LYS A 54 -9.30 -28.46 -26.35
C LYS A 54 -8.75 -29.80 -26.86
N LYS A 55 -9.59 -30.88 -26.85
CA LYS A 55 -9.26 -32.25 -27.28
C LYS A 55 -8.14 -32.89 -26.43
N ILE A 56 -8.07 -32.57 -25.18
CA ILE A 56 -7.14 -33.16 -24.21
C ILE A 56 -7.89 -34.24 -23.42
N THR A 57 -7.29 -35.43 -23.34
CA THR A 57 -7.86 -36.57 -22.62
C THR A 57 -7.78 -36.29 -21.10
N VAL A 58 -8.92 -36.39 -20.42
CA VAL A 58 -9.06 -36.12 -18.98
C VAL A 58 -9.99 -37.15 -18.36
N SER A 59 -9.59 -37.70 -17.23
CA SER A 59 -10.44 -38.53 -16.37
C SER A 59 -11.14 -37.63 -15.31
N ASP A 60 -12.42 -37.84 -15.11
CA ASP A 60 -13.12 -37.11 -14.04
C ASP A 60 -12.76 -37.65 -12.64
N VAL A 61 -12.66 -36.75 -11.67
CA VAL A 61 -12.41 -37.14 -10.28
C VAL A 61 -13.53 -38.05 -9.75
N SER A 62 -14.78 -37.83 -10.15
CA SER A 62 -15.92 -38.67 -9.80
C SER A 62 -15.82 -40.10 -10.35
N GLU A 63 -15.30 -40.27 -11.58
CA GLU A 63 -15.03 -41.60 -12.16
C GLU A 63 -13.85 -42.28 -11.45
N TYR A 64 -12.79 -41.52 -11.16
CA TYR A 64 -11.60 -42.02 -10.46
C TYR A 64 -11.93 -42.48 -9.01
N THR A 65 -12.74 -41.70 -8.29
CA THR A 65 -13.10 -41.99 -6.90
C THR A 65 -14.30 -42.92 -6.77
N ASN A 66 -15.02 -43.18 -7.86
CA ASN A 66 -16.33 -43.83 -7.87
C ASN A 66 -17.34 -43.18 -6.88
N PHE A 67 -17.20 -41.86 -6.71
CA PHE A 67 -18.07 -41.08 -5.81
C PHE A 67 -18.53 -39.81 -6.56
N PRO A 68 -19.85 -39.53 -6.63
CA PRO A 68 -20.39 -38.38 -7.36
C PRO A 68 -20.05 -37.06 -6.66
N GLU A 69 -20.08 -35.98 -7.41
CA GLU A 69 -20.16 -34.64 -6.80
C GLU A 69 -21.50 -34.51 -6.06
N ILE A 70 -21.44 -34.02 -4.82
CA ILE A 70 -22.64 -33.85 -3.97
C ILE A 70 -22.66 -32.42 -3.42
N MET A 71 -23.85 -32.02 -2.87
CA MET A 71 -24.03 -30.68 -2.26
C MET A 71 -23.67 -29.55 -3.22
N ASP A 72 -24.20 -29.61 -4.44
CA ASP A 72 -23.97 -28.62 -5.49
C ASP A 72 -22.46 -28.40 -5.83
N GLY A 73 -21.66 -29.48 -5.71
CA GLY A 73 -20.22 -29.46 -6.00
C GLY A 73 -19.33 -28.97 -4.87
N ARG A 74 -19.88 -28.70 -3.66
CA ARG A 74 -19.08 -28.34 -2.48
C ARG A 74 -18.18 -29.50 -2.03
N VAL A 75 -18.60 -30.74 -2.27
CA VAL A 75 -17.81 -31.94 -1.95
C VAL A 75 -17.54 -32.71 -3.24
N LYS A 76 -16.30 -32.66 -3.69
CA LYS A 76 -15.83 -33.33 -4.91
C LYS A 76 -14.39 -33.83 -4.82
N THR A 77 -13.47 -33.02 -4.32
CA THR A 77 -12.04 -33.35 -4.20
C THR A 77 -11.64 -33.75 -2.79
N ILE A 78 -12.45 -33.44 -1.77
CA ILE A 78 -12.24 -33.89 -0.40
C ILE A 78 -12.67 -35.35 -0.30
N ASN A 79 -11.78 -36.24 -0.71
CA ASN A 79 -12.01 -37.68 -0.81
C ASN A 79 -10.72 -38.42 -0.40
N PRO A 80 -10.81 -39.52 0.41
CA PRO A 80 -9.63 -40.25 0.84
C PRO A 80 -8.73 -40.75 -0.29
N LEU A 81 -9.28 -41.08 -1.47
CA LEU A 81 -8.48 -41.52 -2.61
C LEU A 81 -7.68 -40.38 -3.23
N ILE A 82 -8.22 -39.16 -3.22
CA ILE A 82 -7.52 -37.96 -3.70
C ILE A 82 -6.49 -37.52 -2.67
N GLU A 83 -6.91 -37.30 -1.41
CA GLU A 83 -6.02 -36.81 -0.36
C GLU A 83 -4.92 -37.83 -0.01
N GLY A 84 -5.24 -39.12 0.00
CA GLY A 84 -4.25 -40.20 0.16
C GLY A 84 -3.25 -40.23 -0.98
N GLY A 85 -3.70 -40.02 -2.22
CA GLY A 85 -2.83 -39.93 -3.41
C GLY A 85 -1.86 -38.75 -3.35
N ILE A 86 -2.26 -37.63 -2.73
CA ILE A 86 -1.43 -36.43 -2.54
C ILE A 86 -0.54 -36.55 -1.30
N LEU A 87 -1.08 -36.94 -0.13
CA LEU A 87 -0.40 -36.90 1.15
C LEU A 87 0.48 -38.11 1.43
N GLY A 88 0.24 -39.25 0.76
CA GLY A 88 0.96 -40.48 1.00
C GLY A 88 2.47 -40.35 0.72
N LEU A 89 3.29 -40.83 1.67
CA LEU A 89 4.73 -40.97 1.50
C LEU A 89 5.00 -42.28 0.76
N ARG A 90 5.57 -42.22 -0.43
CA ARG A 90 5.73 -43.36 -1.33
C ARG A 90 6.66 -44.43 -0.80
N ASP A 91 7.61 -44.04 0.05
CA ASP A 91 8.55 -44.92 0.74
C ASP A 91 8.00 -45.60 2.00
N LYS A 92 6.83 -45.16 2.50
CA LYS A 92 6.25 -45.68 3.76
C LYS A 92 4.83 -46.23 3.62
N HIS A 93 4.03 -45.69 2.71
CA HIS A 93 2.59 -45.97 2.62
C HIS A 93 2.19 -46.77 1.38
N GLU A 94 3.12 -47.50 0.74
CA GLU A 94 2.83 -48.28 -0.47
C GLU A 94 1.83 -49.42 -0.18
N SER A 95 1.93 -50.07 1.00
CA SER A 95 0.98 -51.09 1.42
C SER A 95 -0.42 -50.54 1.58
N ASP A 96 -0.53 -49.43 2.36
CA ASP A 96 -1.82 -48.75 2.60
C ASP A 96 -2.45 -48.27 1.30
N ALA A 97 -1.65 -47.74 0.38
CA ALA A 97 -2.13 -47.26 -0.91
C ALA A 97 -2.66 -48.42 -1.77
N THR A 98 -1.97 -49.54 -1.77
CA THR A 98 -2.37 -50.74 -2.53
C THR A 98 -3.65 -51.34 -1.97
N GLU A 99 -3.74 -51.52 -0.65
CA GLU A 99 -4.92 -52.08 0.04
C GLU A 99 -6.18 -51.23 -0.15
N ASN A 100 -6.01 -49.90 -0.26
CA ASN A 100 -7.12 -48.97 -0.43
C ASN A 100 -7.31 -48.45 -1.88
N ASN A 101 -6.64 -49.06 -2.86
CA ASN A 101 -6.69 -48.65 -4.28
C ASN A 101 -6.33 -47.17 -4.52
N ILE A 102 -5.46 -46.60 -3.70
CA ILE A 102 -4.96 -45.24 -3.84
C ILE A 102 -3.86 -45.20 -4.90
N LYS A 103 -4.03 -44.36 -5.92
CA LYS A 103 -3.00 -44.10 -6.92
C LYS A 103 -2.35 -42.76 -6.62
N TRP A 104 -1.01 -42.71 -6.67
CA TRP A 104 -0.24 -41.50 -6.38
C TRP A 104 -0.59 -40.34 -7.35
N ILE A 105 -0.70 -39.13 -6.81
CA ILE A 105 -0.83 -37.89 -7.54
C ILE A 105 0.48 -37.10 -7.35
N ASP A 106 1.19 -36.83 -8.43
CA ASP A 106 2.56 -36.31 -8.41
C ASP A 106 2.62 -34.81 -8.69
N LEU A 107 1.55 -34.28 -9.34
CA LEU A 107 1.43 -32.88 -9.70
C LEU A 107 0.01 -32.40 -9.38
N VAL A 108 -0.10 -31.32 -8.63
CA VAL A 108 -1.36 -30.63 -8.33
C VAL A 108 -1.32 -29.23 -8.94
N ILE A 109 -2.26 -28.94 -9.84
CA ILE A 109 -2.44 -27.62 -10.42
C ILE A 109 -3.78 -27.08 -9.94
N CYS A 110 -3.73 -26.09 -9.07
CA CYS A 110 -4.92 -25.55 -8.42
C CYS A 110 -4.75 -24.05 -8.14
N ASN A 111 -5.70 -23.25 -8.60
CA ASN A 111 -5.85 -21.86 -8.14
C ASN A 111 -7.25 -21.64 -7.58
N LEU A 112 -7.35 -20.66 -6.68
CA LEU A 112 -8.55 -20.45 -5.87
C LEU A 112 -9.56 -19.53 -6.56
N TYR A 113 -10.80 -19.59 -6.11
CA TYR A 113 -11.79 -18.59 -6.46
C TYR A 113 -11.32 -17.19 -6.04
N PRO A 114 -11.55 -16.15 -6.87
CA PRO A 114 -11.06 -14.80 -6.61
C PRO A 114 -11.92 -14.11 -5.54
N PHE A 115 -11.78 -14.51 -4.28
CA PHE A 115 -12.55 -13.97 -3.14
C PHE A 115 -12.47 -12.46 -3.04
N PHE A 116 -11.27 -11.88 -3.22
CA PHE A 116 -11.07 -10.43 -3.21
C PHE A 116 -11.91 -9.72 -4.27
N GLU A 117 -11.96 -10.24 -5.50
CA GLU A 117 -12.78 -9.66 -6.59
C GLU A 117 -14.27 -9.78 -6.28
N THR A 118 -14.68 -10.84 -5.61
CA THR A 118 -16.08 -11.04 -5.21
C THR A 118 -16.50 -9.99 -4.19
N ILE A 119 -15.73 -9.81 -3.11
CA ILE A 119 -16.05 -8.83 -2.06
C ILE A 119 -15.88 -7.37 -2.49
N SER A 120 -15.20 -7.12 -3.61
CA SER A 120 -15.03 -5.78 -4.19
C SER A 120 -16.24 -5.32 -5.02
N LYS A 121 -17.23 -6.18 -5.26
CA LYS A 121 -18.46 -5.83 -5.98
C LYS A 121 -19.42 -5.08 -5.06
N ILE A 122 -20.09 -4.06 -5.61
CA ILE A 122 -20.99 -3.17 -4.84
C ILE A 122 -22.19 -3.94 -4.25
N ASP A 123 -22.64 -5.02 -4.90
CA ASP A 123 -23.78 -5.85 -4.56
C ASP A 123 -23.40 -7.13 -3.78
N CYS A 124 -22.15 -7.25 -3.35
CA CYS A 124 -21.70 -8.40 -2.58
C CYS A 124 -22.15 -8.27 -1.12
N ASP A 125 -23.09 -9.11 -0.70
CA ASP A 125 -23.43 -9.31 0.70
C ASP A 125 -22.56 -10.40 1.36
N GLN A 126 -22.71 -10.55 2.68
CA GLN A 126 -21.93 -11.53 3.44
C GLN A 126 -22.24 -12.97 3.04
N ALA A 127 -23.50 -13.27 2.64
CA ALA A 127 -23.90 -14.62 2.24
C ALA A 127 -23.21 -15.01 0.92
N LEU A 128 -23.20 -14.09 -0.06
CA LEU A 128 -22.51 -14.29 -1.33
C LEU A 128 -21.00 -14.39 -1.13
N ALA A 129 -20.42 -13.59 -0.24
CA ALA A 129 -19.01 -13.68 0.09
C ALA A 129 -18.66 -15.06 0.67
N LEU A 130 -19.40 -15.54 1.67
CA LEU A 130 -19.18 -16.84 2.29
C LEU A 130 -19.36 -18.01 1.30
N GLU A 131 -20.32 -17.92 0.37
CA GLU A 131 -20.52 -18.94 -0.67
C GLU A 131 -19.31 -19.04 -1.62
N ASN A 132 -18.55 -17.95 -1.78
CA ASN A 132 -17.35 -17.91 -2.62
C ASN A 132 -16.05 -18.23 -1.86
N VAL A 133 -16.11 -18.68 -0.61
CA VAL A 133 -14.95 -19.21 0.11
C VAL A 133 -14.64 -20.61 -0.39
N ASP A 134 -13.46 -20.77 -0.98
CA ASP A 134 -12.98 -22.06 -1.48
C ASP A 134 -12.44 -22.92 -0.33
N ILE A 135 -12.95 -24.14 -0.20
CA ILE A 135 -12.52 -25.13 0.80
C ILE A 135 -11.66 -26.23 0.16
N GLY A 136 -12.09 -26.74 -0.97
CA GLY A 136 -11.41 -27.86 -1.65
C GLY A 136 -10.06 -27.46 -2.24
N GLY A 137 -9.96 -26.27 -2.83
CA GLY A 137 -8.73 -25.75 -3.40
C GLY A 137 -7.61 -25.60 -2.36
N PRO A 138 -7.82 -24.86 -1.26
CA PRO A 138 -6.82 -24.75 -0.18
C PRO A 138 -6.43 -26.12 0.42
N THR A 139 -7.36 -27.05 0.54
CA THR A 139 -7.07 -28.42 1.03
C THR A 139 -6.06 -29.10 0.11
N MET A 140 -6.34 -29.19 -1.19
CA MET A 140 -5.43 -29.81 -2.17
C MET A 140 -4.07 -29.12 -2.23
N ILE A 141 -4.05 -27.77 -2.25
CA ILE A 141 -2.83 -26.96 -2.30
C ILE A 141 -1.96 -27.24 -1.07
N ARG A 142 -2.55 -27.22 0.12
CA ARG A 142 -1.82 -27.44 1.38
C ARG A 142 -1.31 -28.87 1.51
N SER A 143 -2.12 -29.85 1.09
CA SER A 143 -1.75 -31.27 1.07
C SER A 143 -0.54 -31.52 0.16
N ALA A 144 -0.59 -30.99 -1.06
CA ALA A 144 0.50 -31.09 -2.02
C ALA A 144 1.77 -30.35 -1.54
N ALA A 145 1.62 -29.12 -1.04
CA ALA A 145 2.73 -28.34 -0.51
C ALA A 145 3.40 -29.00 0.71
N LYS A 146 2.62 -29.61 1.61
CA LYS A 146 3.13 -30.38 2.75
C LYS A 146 3.95 -31.58 2.29
N ASN A 147 3.53 -32.25 1.22
CA ASN A 147 4.21 -33.44 0.71
C ASN A 147 5.24 -33.10 -0.39
N VAL A 148 5.99 -32.02 -0.20
CA VAL A 148 7.00 -31.47 -1.15
C VAL A 148 8.06 -32.50 -1.57
N GLY A 149 8.32 -33.51 -0.74
CA GLY A 149 9.24 -34.61 -1.08
C GLY A 149 8.75 -35.43 -2.27
N TRP A 150 7.44 -35.48 -2.53
CA TRP A 150 6.85 -36.37 -3.53
C TRP A 150 5.92 -35.67 -4.52
N VAL A 151 5.43 -34.49 -4.21
CA VAL A 151 4.40 -33.79 -5.00
C VAL A 151 4.86 -32.39 -5.39
N THR A 152 4.59 -32.06 -6.63
CA THR A 152 4.73 -30.70 -7.17
C THR A 152 3.38 -29.98 -7.08
N VAL A 153 3.34 -28.73 -6.63
CA VAL A 153 2.13 -27.91 -6.59
C VAL A 153 2.30 -26.63 -7.41
N ILE A 154 1.35 -26.34 -8.28
CA ILE A 154 1.32 -25.10 -9.07
C ILE A 154 0.02 -24.37 -8.77
N ILE A 155 0.14 -23.10 -8.38
CA ILE A 155 -1.01 -22.26 -8.00
C ILE A 155 -1.23 -21.07 -8.92
N ASP A 156 -0.30 -20.82 -9.83
CA ASP A 156 -0.26 -19.61 -10.65
C ASP A 156 0.05 -19.98 -12.10
N PRO A 157 -0.78 -19.58 -13.09
CA PRO A 157 -0.53 -19.83 -14.50
C PRO A 157 0.84 -19.33 -15.01
N SER A 158 1.42 -18.31 -14.37
CA SER A 158 2.75 -17.79 -14.72
C SER A 158 3.90 -18.77 -14.45
N ASP A 159 3.67 -19.80 -13.64
CA ASP A 159 4.67 -20.84 -13.37
C ASP A 159 4.64 -22.01 -14.36
N TYR A 160 3.62 -22.10 -15.24
CA TYR A 160 3.45 -23.25 -16.12
C TYR A 160 4.66 -23.50 -17.04
N GLU A 161 5.12 -22.47 -17.74
CA GLU A 161 6.28 -22.58 -18.63
C GLU A 161 7.54 -22.97 -17.86
N ARG A 162 7.82 -22.29 -16.74
CA ARG A 162 8.97 -22.60 -15.88
C ARG A 162 8.96 -24.04 -15.39
N VAL A 163 7.78 -24.57 -15.00
CA VAL A 163 7.69 -25.96 -14.53
C VAL A 163 7.89 -26.94 -15.66
N LEU A 164 7.29 -26.71 -16.83
CA LEU A 164 7.48 -27.55 -18.01
C LEU A 164 8.93 -27.61 -18.48
N GLU A 165 9.67 -26.51 -18.40
CA GLU A 165 11.11 -26.44 -18.69
C GLU A 165 11.96 -27.22 -17.67
N ASN A 166 11.48 -27.35 -16.44
CA ASN A 166 12.17 -28.09 -15.36
C ASN A 166 11.80 -29.59 -15.30
N ILE A 167 10.83 -30.05 -16.08
CA ILE A 167 10.51 -31.48 -16.24
C ILE A 167 11.45 -32.07 -17.29
N ASN A 168 12.31 -33.01 -16.88
CA ASN A 168 13.25 -33.67 -17.78
C ASN A 168 12.57 -34.66 -18.78
N GLU A 169 13.36 -35.31 -19.60
CA GLU A 169 12.86 -36.26 -20.62
C GLU A 169 12.21 -37.51 -20.00
N GLU A 170 12.56 -37.86 -18.77
CA GLU A 170 11.97 -38.97 -18.01
C GLU A 170 10.72 -38.57 -17.21
N ASN A 171 10.22 -37.36 -17.43
CA ASN A 171 9.12 -36.74 -16.71
C ASN A 171 9.40 -36.50 -15.20
N GLU A 172 10.64 -36.21 -14.85
CA GLU A 172 11.03 -35.95 -13.47
C GLU A 172 11.25 -34.47 -13.21
N ILE A 173 10.94 -34.04 -11.99
CA ILE A 173 11.16 -32.68 -11.49
C ILE A 173 12.05 -32.69 -10.24
N ASN A 174 12.98 -31.75 -10.17
CA ASN A 174 13.94 -31.65 -9.08
C ASN A 174 13.31 -31.07 -7.79
N PHE A 175 13.97 -31.33 -6.66
CA PHE A 175 13.51 -30.88 -5.34
C PHE A 175 13.49 -29.37 -5.19
N GLU A 176 14.46 -28.65 -5.75
CA GLU A 176 14.56 -27.19 -5.64
C GLU A 176 13.30 -26.51 -6.21
N THR A 177 12.87 -26.96 -7.39
CA THR A 177 11.63 -26.47 -8.03
C THR A 177 10.41 -26.79 -7.16
N ARG A 178 10.30 -28.04 -6.67
CA ARG A 178 9.17 -28.42 -5.80
C ARG A 178 9.14 -27.59 -4.50
N SER A 179 10.30 -27.39 -3.87
CA SER A 179 10.43 -26.61 -2.64
C SER A 179 10.05 -25.13 -2.83
N SER A 180 10.51 -24.54 -3.92
CA SER A 180 10.15 -23.15 -4.29
C SER A 180 8.63 -23.00 -4.49
N LEU A 181 7.99 -23.93 -5.20
CA LEU A 181 6.55 -23.92 -5.45
C LEU A 181 5.75 -24.21 -4.18
N SER A 182 6.21 -25.11 -3.32
CA SER A 182 5.59 -25.38 -2.01
C SER A 182 5.57 -24.14 -1.13
N SER A 183 6.69 -23.42 -1.05
CA SER A 183 6.75 -22.13 -0.33
C SER A 183 5.76 -21.11 -0.90
N LYS A 184 5.67 -20.98 -2.24
CA LYS A 184 4.72 -20.10 -2.90
C LYS A 184 3.27 -20.51 -2.58
N ALA A 185 2.97 -21.81 -2.55
CA ALA A 185 1.64 -22.36 -2.26
C ALA A 185 1.17 -22.03 -0.83
N PHE A 186 2.03 -22.21 0.19
CA PHE A 186 1.70 -21.82 1.55
C PHE A 186 1.51 -20.30 1.69
N GLY A 187 2.35 -19.50 1.03
CA GLY A 187 2.17 -18.05 0.98
C GLY A 187 0.82 -17.63 0.37
N HIS A 188 0.38 -18.34 -0.67
CA HIS A 188 -0.89 -18.08 -1.34
C HIS A 188 -2.11 -18.39 -0.44
N THR A 189 -2.11 -19.55 0.22
CA THR A 189 -3.20 -19.90 1.14
C THR A 189 -3.23 -18.99 2.36
N ALA A 190 -2.07 -18.60 2.91
CA ALA A 190 -1.99 -17.63 4.00
C ALA A 190 -2.56 -16.25 3.58
N GLN A 191 -2.26 -15.80 2.36
CA GLN A 191 -2.81 -14.57 1.80
C GLN A 191 -4.34 -14.67 1.64
N TYR A 192 -4.82 -15.79 1.10
CA TYR A 192 -6.24 -16.06 0.91
C TYR A 192 -7.01 -15.99 2.23
N ASP A 193 -6.56 -16.73 3.25
CA ASP A 193 -7.16 -16.74 4.58
C ASP A 193 -7.08 -15.37 5.27
N THR A 194 -5.99 -14.61 5.06
CA THR A 194 -5.87 -13.25 5.58
C THR A 194 -6.93 -12.31 4.99
N ILE A 195 -7.22 -12.42 3.69
CA ILE A 195 -8.25 -11.60 3.04
C ILE A 195 -9.64 -11.95 3.60
N ILE A 196 -9.95 -13.25 3.76
CA ILE A 196 -11.21 -13.72 4.35
C ILE A 196 -11.35 -13.22 5.79
N HIS A 197 -10.32 -13.41 6.63
CA HIS A 197 -10.30 -12.93 8.01
C HIS A 197 -10.55 -11.42 8.08
N ASN A 198 -9.86 -10.63 7.27
CA ASN A 198 -10.02 -9.17 7.27
C ASN A 198 -11.40 -8.71 6.80
N TYR A 199 -12.07 -9.48 5.94
CA TYR A 199 -13.45 -9.22 5.54
C TYR A 199 -14.48 -9.55 6.63
N LEU A 200 -14.27 -10.64 7.37
CA LEU A 200 -15.20 -11.14 8.36
C LEU A 200 -15.03 -10.52 9.76
N LYS A 201 -13.90 -9.90 10.06
CA LYS A 201 -13.66 -9.34 11.39
C LYS A 201 -14.60 -8.18 11.71
N GLU A 202 -15.03 -8.11 12.97
CA GLU A 202 -15.95 -7.07 13.47
C GLU A 202 -15.28 -5.70 13.66
N SER A 203 -13.98 -5.68 13.91
CA SER A 203 -13.21 -4.47 14.21
C SER A 203 -11.89 -4.43 13.43
N THR A 204 -11.50 -3.24 13.02
CA THR A 204 -10.21 -3.00 12.35
C THR A 204 -9.03 -3.42 13.23
N LEU A 205 -9.13 -3.22 14.55
CA LEU A 205 -8.15 -3.60 15.56
C LEU A 205 -8.67 -4.80 16.37
N SER A 206 -8.85 -5.95 15.70
CA SER A 206 -9.27 -7.22 16.32
C SER A 206 -8.13 -7.87 17.12
N ASN A 207 -8.45 -8.90 17.93
CA ASN A 207 -7.47 -9.61 18.76
C ASN A 207 -6.32 -10.21 17.93
N ASP A 208 -6.65 -10.73 16.75
CA ASP A 208 -5.66 -11.25 15.81
C ASP A 208 -5.49 -10.24 14.66
N PHE A 209 -4.27 -9.81 14.45
CA PHE A 209 -3.94 -8.81 13.44
C PHE A 209 -3.09 -9.43 12.32
N THR A 210 -3.66 -9.50 11.13
CA THR A 210 -3.02 -10.07 9.95
C THR A 210 -2.95 -9.06 8.82
N LEU A 211 -1.78 -8.99 8.17
CA LEU A 211 -1.55 -8.19 6.97
C LEU A 211 -1.01 -9.08 5.86
N THR A 212 -1.45 -8.82 4.65
CA THR A 212 -0.91 -9.48 3.47
C THR A 212 -0.61 -8.48 2.36
N TYR A 213 0.56 -8.66 1.74
CA TYR A 213 1.02 -7.85 0.63
C TYR A 213 1.67 -8.74 -0.42
N LYS A 214 1.49 -8.38 -1.69
CA LYS A 214 2.19 -9.00 -2.81
C LYS A 214 3.37 -8.12 -3.23
N LYS A 215 4.52 -8.72 -3.51
CA LYS A 215 5.68 -7.97 -3.99
C LYS A 215 5.33 -7.26 -5.30
N HIS A 216 5.46 -5.94 -5.30
CA HIS A 216 5.24 -5.11 -6.48
C HIS A 216 6.52 -5.02 -7.31
N SER A 217 7.63 -4.65 -6.69
CA SER A 217 8.91 -4.48 -7.39
C SER A 217 10.09 -4.53 -6.43
N ASP A 218 11.25 -4.97 -6.95
CA ASP A 218 12.53 -4.81 -6.27
C ASP A 218 13.04 -3.39 -6.43
N MET A 219 13.58 -2.85 -5.35
CA MET A 219 14.26 -1.57 -5.32
C MET A 219 15.77 -1.75 -5.38
N ARG A 220 16.47 -0.73 -5.83
CA ARG A 220 17.93 -0.77 -5.87
C ARG A 220 18.54 -0.90 -4.48
N TYR A 221 17.97 -0.19 -3.49
CA TYR A 221 18.32 -0.19 -2.06
C TYR A 221 17.23 0.55 -1.28
N GLY A 222 17.26 0.49 0.05
CA GLY A 222 16.36 1.20 0.96
C GLY A 222 16.69 2.67 1.12
N GLU A 223 16.57 3.21 2.33
CA GLU A 223 16.99 4.60 2.61
C GLU A 223 18.47 4.80 2.33
N ASN A 224 19.28 3.79 2.63
CA ASN A 224 20.72 3.80 2.46
C ASN A 224 21.18 2.68 1.50
N PRO A 225 22.32 2.86 0.80
CA PRO A 225 22.80 1.93 -0.24
C PRO A 225 23.04 0.48 0.23
N HIS A 226 23.30 0.26 1.50
CA HIS A 226 23.56 -1.06 2.09
C HIS A 226 22.29 -1.81 2.52
N GLN A 227 21.11 -1.16 2.47
CA GLN A 227 19.85 -1.74 2.89
C GLN A 227 19.12 -2.35 1.68
N ALA A 228 18.81 -3.65 1.74
CA ALA A 228 17.92 -4.28 0.76
C ALA A 228 16.50 -3.77 0.91
N ALA A 229 15.80 -3.54 -0.21
CA ALA A 229 14.43 -3.05 -0.21
C ALA A 229 13.62 -3.56 -1.39
N SER A 230 12.33 -3.71 -1.16
CA SER A 230 11.31 -4.00 -2.17
C SER A 230 10.02 -3.25 -1.82
N ALA A 231 9.25 -2.90 -2.83
CA ALA A 231 7.89 -2.41 -2.66
C ALA A 231 6.90 -3.58 -2.65
N PHE A 232 5.93 -3.49 -1.77
CA PHE A 232 4.85 -4.45 -1.65
C PHE A 232 3.52 -3.71 -1.73
N GLN A 233 2.53 -4.31 -2.36
CA GLN A 233 1.20 -3.75 -2.59
C GLN A 233 0.12 -4.64 -2.00
N ILE A 234 -0.96 -4.05 -1.52
CA ILE A 234 -2.17 -4.79 -1.12
C ILE A 234 -2.70 -5.53 -2.34
N PRO A 235 -2.98 -6.85 -2.24
CA PRO A 235 -3.54 -7.61 -3.37
C PRO A 235 -4.81 -6.99 -3.91
N GLY A 236 -4.85 -6.77 -5.22
CA GLY A 236 -6.02 -6.18 -5.90
C GLY A 236 -6.22 -4.68 -5.71
N ASP A 237 -5.34 -3.98 -4.96
CA ASP A 237 -5.43 -2.52 -4.82
C ASP A 237 -5.34 -1.81 -6.17
N LYS A 238 -6.34 -0.96 -6.43
CA LYS A 238 -6.45 -0.11 -7.63
C LYS A 238 -6.51 1.38 -7.25
N SER A 239 -6.14 1.71 -6.03
CA SER A 239 -6.13 3.09 -5.54
C SER A 239 -5.20 3.98 -6.37
N ASN A 240 -5.51 5.26 -6.44
CA ASN A 240 -4.68 6.27 -7.08
C ASN A 240 -3.50 6.66 -6.17
N GLY A 241 -2.64 5.66 -5.90
CA GLY A 241 -1.43 5.76 -5.09
C GLY A 241 -0.16 5.74 -5.93
N ILE A 242 0.98 5.88 -5.27
CA ILE A 242 2.29 5.97 -5.94
C ILE A 242 2.66 4.68 -6.68
N LEU A 243 2.30 3.51 -6.14
CA LEU A 243 2.61 2.22 -6.75
C LEU A 243 1.77 1.92 -8.00
N ASN A 244 0.58 2.52 -8.11
CA ASN A 244 -0.30 2.41 -9.28
C ASN A 244 -0.12 3.56 -10.29
N ALA A 245 0.75 4.54 -10.00
CA ALA A 245 0.96 5.69 -10.85
C ALA A 245 1.56 5.30 -12.21
N LYS A 246 1.04 5.89 -13.27
CA LYS A 246 1.63 5.76 -14.61
C LYS A 246 2.90 6.60 -14.70
N ILE A 247 4.03 5.95 -14.88
CA ILE A 247 5.34 6.60 -15.03
C ILE A 247 5.57 6.93 -16.50
N HIS A 248 5.54 8.21 -16.84
CA HIS A 248 5.78 8.68 -18.21
C HIS A 248 7.26 8.73 -18.56
N GLN A 249 8.12 9.06 -17.59
CA GLN A 249 9.57 9.14 -17.78
C GLN A 249 10.35 9.06 -16.47
N GLY A 250 11.66 8.91 -16.60
CA GLY A 250 12.64 8.91 -15.51
C GLY A 250 13.11 7.51 -15.13
N LYS A 251 14.07 7.46 -14.19
CA LYS A 251 14.57 6.21 -13.62
C LYS A 251 13.54 5.58 -12.70
N LYS A 252 13.69 4.26 -12.43
CA LYS A 252 12.90 3.57 -11.39
C LYS A 252 12.90 4.38 -10.10
N LEU A 253 11.76 4.38 -9.41
CA LEU A 253 11.63 5.03 -8.11
C LEU A 253 12.53 4.35 -7.09
N SER A 254 13.24 5.14 -6.28
CA SER A 254 13.96 4.66 -5.10
C SER A 254 13.02 4.62 -3.89
N TYR A 255 13.46 3.99 -2.81
CA TYR A 255 12.77 3.99 -1.53
C TYR A 255 12.41 5.43 -1.10
N ASN A 256 13.41 6.33 -1.06
CA ASN A 256 13.21 7.73 -0.69
C ASN A 256 12.27 8.47 -1.66
N ASN A 257 12.30 8.16 -2.96
CA ASN A 257 11.37 8.74 -3.92
C ASN A 257 9.91 8.36 -3.61
N ILE A 258 9.65 7.11 -3.24
CA ILE A 258 8.30 6.67 -2.88
C ILE A 258 7.85 7.34 -1.58
N MET A 259 8.71 7.40 -0.57
CA MET A 259 8.41 8.06 0.70
C MET A 259 8.07 9.55 0.52
N ASP A 260 8.88 10.29 -0.24
CA ASP A 260 8.64 11.71 -0.50
C ASP A 260 7.39 11.93 -1.35
N ALA A 261 7.18 11.09 -2.37
CA ALA A 261 6.03 11.17 -3.25
C ALA A 261 4.71 10.86 -2.53
N ASP A 262 4.70 9.85 -1.65
CA ASP A 262 3.53 9.50 -0.83
C ASP A 262 3.22 10.61 0.19
N ALA A 263 4.24 11.19 0.82
CA ALA A 263 4.07 12.33 1.72
C ALA A 263 3.47 13.55 0.99
N ALA A 264 3.94 13.83 -0.23
CA ALA A 264 3.42 14.92 -1.05
C ALA A 264 1.97 14.68 -1.47
N LEU A 265 1.64 13.48 -1.94
CA LEU A 265 0.29 13.08 -2.34
C LEU A 265 -0.67 13.09 -1.14
N SER A 266 -0.23 12.59 0.01
CA SER A 266 -1.01 12.57 1.24
C SER A 266 -1.38 13.98 1.73
N CYS A 267 -0.44 14.92 1.71
CA CYS A 267 -0.72 16.32 2.03
C CYS A 267 -1.63 16.98 0.98
N LEU A 268 -1.43 16.69 -0.30
CA LEU A 268 -2.25 17.24 -1.38
C LEU A 268 -3.73 16.82 -1.27
N LYS A 269 -4.01 15.60 -0.83
CA LYS A 269 -5.36 15.05 -0.63
C LYS A 269 -6.20 15.80 0.44
N GLU A 270 -5.58 16.64 1.28
CA GLU A 270 -6.29 17.53 2.21
C GLU A 270 -7.08 18.66 1.50
N PHE A 271 -6.81 18.90 0.21
CA PHE A 271 -7.31 20.08 -0.52
C PHE A 271 -8.17 19.71 -1.72
N LYS A 272 -9.41 20.24 -1.73
CA LYS A 272 -10.31 20.17 -2.90
C LYS A 272 -10.08 21.33 -3.88
N SER A 273 -9.63 22.49 -3.39
CA SER A 273 -9.25 23.65 -4.22
C SER A 273 -7.91 23.40 -4.92
N THR A 274 -7.62 24.18 -5.96
CA THR A 274 -6.33 24.10 -6.67
C THR A 274 -5.17 24.27 -5.69
N ALA A 275 -4.29 23.28 -5.63
CA ALA A 275 -3.23 23.15 -4.65
C ALA A 275 -1.91 22.65 -5.27
N CYS A 276 -0.81 23.12 -4.71
CA CYS A 276 0.54 22.59 -4.93
C CYS A 276 1.18 22.29 -3.60
N VAL A 277 1.78 21.11 -3.50
CA VAL A 277 2.56 20.66 -2.34
C VAL A 277 3.97 20.31 -2.81
N ILE A 278 4.97 20.86 -2.15
CA ILE A 278 6.39 20.54 -2.38
C ILE A 278 6.93 19.89 -1.12
N VAL A 279 7.51 18.71 -1.29
CA VAL A 279 8.05 17.88 -0.20
C VAL A 279 9.54 17.66 -0.37
N LYS A 280 10.24 17.68 0.74
CA LYS A 280 11.63 17.26 0.87
C LYS A 280 11.81 16.46 2.13
N HIS A 281 12.38 15.24 2.03
CA HIS A 281 12.59 14.33 3.17
C HIS A 281 11.30 14.08 3.98
N ALA A 282 10.24 13.75 3.24
CA ALA A 282 8.89 13.47 3.76
C ALA A 282 8.24 14.63 4.58
N ASN A 283 8.78 15.85 4.49
CA ASN A 283 8.17 17.04 5.10
C ASN A 283 7.74 18.04 4.02
N PRO A 284 6.55 18.64 4.10
CA PRO A 284 6.16 19.78 3.29
C PRO A 284 7.10 20.96 3.56
N CYS A 285 7.74 21.47 2.50
CA CYS A 285 8.57 22.69 2.56
C CYS A 285 7.91 23.88 1.87
N GLY A 286 6.89 23.63 1.02
CA GLY A 286 6.12 24.67 0.38
C GLY A 286 4.74 24.16 -0.01
N VAL A 287 3.68 24.83 0.44
CA VAL A 287 2.29 24.52 0.09
C VAL A 287 1.54 25.81 -0.20
N ALA A 288 0.76 25.85 -1.28
CA ALA A 288 -0.09 26.99 -1.60
C ALA A 288 -1.42 26.55 -2.21
N LEU A 289 -2.45 27.37 -2.00
CA LEU A 289 -3.77 27.24 -2.61
C LEU A 289 -4.10 28.50 -3.42
N GLY A 290 -4.92 28.37 -4.44
CA GLY A 290 -5.40 29.52 -5.22
C GLY A 290 -6.27 29.12 -6.40
N ALA A 291 -6.53 30.05 -7.31
CA ALA A 291 -7.36 29.79 -8.49
C ALA A 291 -6.53 29.33 -9.71
N ASN A 292 -5.29 29.81 -9.83
CA ASN A 292 -4.41 29.55 -10.98
C ASN A 292 -3.26 28.66 -10.58
N MET A 293 -3.10 27.50 -11.25
CA MET A 293 -2.10 26.49 -10.88
C MET A 293 -0.66 26.98 -11.00
N LEU A 294 -0.35 27.79 -12.03
CA LEU A 294 0.99 28.34 -12.21
C LEU A 294 1.37 29.31 -11.08
N ASP A 295 0.42 30.17 -10.66
CA ASP A 295 0.62 31.06 -9.50
C ASP A 295 0.79 30.26 -8.20
N VAL A 296 -0.08 29.27 -7.99
CA VAL A 296 -0.03 28.37 -6.83
C VAL A 296 1.31 27.66 -6.74
N TYR A 297 1.82 27.16 -7.86
CA TYR A 297 3.16 26.55 -7.90
C TYR A 297 4.27 27.55 -7.52
N LYS A 298 4.22 28.75 -8.11
CA LYS A 298 5.24 29.78 -7.81
C LYS A 298 5.27 30.17 -6.35
N ARG A 299 4.11 30.36 -5.73
CA ARG A 299 4.00 30.66 -4.29
C ARG A 299 4.49 29.51 -3.43
N ALA A 300 4.09 28.27 -3.72
CA ALA A 300 4.57 27.09 -3.01
C ALA A 300 6.10 26.94 -3.14
N PHE A 301 6.66 27.18 -4.32
CA PHE A 301 8.12 27.12 -4.55
C PHE A 301 8.86 28.23 -3.80
N SER A 302 8.32 29.45 -3.79
CA SER A 302 8.95 30.60 -3.12
C SER A 302 8.93 30.50 -1.60
N ALA A 303 8.08 29.67 -1.02
CA ALA A 303 7.99 29.46 0.44
C ALA A 303 9.34 29.00 1.05
N ASP A 304 10.01 28.08 0.37
CA ASP A 304 11.38 27.65 0.71
C ASP A 304 12.08 27.12 -0.56
N SER A 305 12.52 28.01 -1.43
CA SER A 305 13.13 27.66 -2.71
C SER A 305 14.43 26.86 -2.56
N ILE A 306 15.12 27.00 -1.43
CA ILE A 306 16.35 26.24 -1.14
C ILE A 306 16.02 24.79 -0.86
N SER A 307 15.04 24.52 0.01
CA SER A 307 14.61 23.15 0.30
C SER A 307 13.86 22.51 -0.86
N ALA A 308 13.10 23.27 -1.63
CA ALA A 308 12.35 22.80 -2.80
C ALA A 308 13.27 22.29 -3.94
N PHE A 309 14.53 22.75 -4.01
CA PHE A 309 15.51 22.22 -4.95
C PHE A 309 15.76 20.72 -4.72
N GLY A 310 15.53 19.91 -5.77
CA GLY A 310 15.62 18.45 -5.70
C GLY A 310 14.50 17.80 -4.85
N GLY A 311 13.40 18.50 -4.63
CA GLY A 311 12.22 17.99 -3.96
C GLY A 311 11.23 17.28 -4.89
N VAL A 312 10.09 16.93 -4.34
CA VAL A 312 8.93 16.34 -5.03
C VAL A 312 7.82 17.36 -5.09
N ILE A 313 7.26 17.57 -6.29
CA ILE A 313 6.12 18.46 -6.53
C ILE A 313 4.87 17.61 -6.76
N ALA A 314 3.80 17.89 -6.02
CA ALA A 314 2.48 17.30 -6.22
C ALA A 314 1.43 18.40 -6.47
N ILE A 315 0.63 18.23 -7.51
CA ILE A 315 -0.45 19.17 -7.91
C ILE A 315 -1.75 18.40 -8.13
N ASN A 316 -2.90 19.04 -7.82
CA ASN A 316 -4.22 18.42 -8.00
C ASN A 316 -4.98 18.90 -9.26
N GLN A 317 -4.30 19.57 -10.17
CA GLN A 317 -4.80 19.93 -11.48
C GLN A 317 -3.92 19.33 -12.57
N PRO A 318 -4.43 19.11 -13.79
CA PRO A 318 -3.61 18.67 -14.92
C PRO A 318 -2.42 19.61 -15.16
N CYS A 319 -1.23 19.03 -15.37
CA CYS A 319 -0.03 19.79 -15.71
C CYS A 319 -0.09 20.24 -17.18
N ASP A 320 -0.21 21.53 -17.41
CA ASP A 320 -0.17 22.14 -18.74
C ASP A 320 1.24 22.54 -19.17
N ASP A 321 1.36 23.12 -20.36
CA ASP A 321 2.65 23.52 -20.94
C ASP A 321 3.27 24.74 -20.25
N LEU A 322 2.46 25.65 -19.70
CA LEU A 322 2.97 26.83 -18.99
C LEU A 322 3.60 26.42 -17.66
N LEU A 323 2.91 25.58 -16.92
CA LEU A 323 3.41 25.02 -15.66
C LEU A 323 4.65 24.14 -15.88
N ALA A 324 4.63 23.28 -16.91
CA ALA A 324 5.78 22.44 -17.24
C ALA A 324 7.03 23.24 -17.59
N LYS A 325 6.87 24.36 -18.32
CA LYS A 325 7.97 25.30 -18.59
C LYS A 325 8.55 25.89 -17.32
N GLU A 326 7.70 26.30 -16.38
CA GLU A 326 8.15 26.90 -15.12
C GLU A 326 8.89 25.87 -14.26
N ILE A 327 8.32 24.68 -14.06
CA ILE A 327 8.95 23.60 -13.31
C ILE A 327 10.28 23.18 -13.94
N SER A 328 10.39 23.20 -15.27
CA SER A 328 11.61 22.81 -15.96
C SER A 328 12.81 23.74 -15.72
N LYS A 329 12.61 24.95 -15.16
CA LYS A 329 13.70 25.88 -14.84
C LYS A 329 14.53 25.42 -13.64
N VAL A 330 13.98 24.58 -12.77
CA VAL A 330 14.63 24.12 -11.56
C VAL A 330 14.90 22.61 -11.60
N PHE A 331 15.78 22.15 -10.74
CA PHE A 331 15.99 20.73 -10.53
C PHE A 331 14.97 20.21 -9.52
N VAL A 332 14.14 19.24 -9.94
CA VAL A 332 13.21 18.49 -9.09
C VAL A 332 13.34 17.00 -9.39
N GLU A 333 13.13 16.17 -8.40
CA GLU A 333 13.24 14.72 -8.52
C GLU A 333 11.99 14.09 -9.15
N ILE A 334 10.82 14.55 -8.73
CA ILE A 334 9.52 14.00 -9.13
C ILE A 334 8.51 15.11 -9.31
N ILE A 335 7.64 14.97 -10.31
CA ILE A 335 6.37 15.67 -10.42
C ILE A 335 5.22 14.67 -10.46
N LEU A 336 4.20 14.92 -9.62
CA LEU A 336 2.96 14.16 -9.51
C LEU A 336 1.80 15.05 -9.96
N ALA A 337 0.96 14.56 -10.85
CA ALA A 337 -0.26 15.25 -11.28
C ALA A 337 -1.37 14.23 -11.60
N PRO A 338 -2.66 14.65 -11.60
CA PRO A 338 -3.74 13.78 -12.05
C PRO A 338 -3.65 13.43 -13.53
N ALA A 339 -3.12 14.34 -14.35
CA ALA A 339 -2.89 14.14 -15.78
C ALA A 339 -1.83 15.11 -16.32
N PHE A 340 -1.30 14.82 -17.50
CA PHE A 340 -0.34 15.65 -18.22
C PHE A 340 -0.81 15.89 -19.66
N THR A 341 -0.70 17.13 -20.16
CA THR A 341 -0.90 17.39 -21.58
C THR A 341 0.27 16.84 -22.40
N LYS A 342 0.02 16.52 -23.68
CA LYS A 342 1.11 16.06 -24.57
C LYS A 342 2.26 17.07 -24.64
N LYS A 343 1.92 18.37 -24.73
CA LYS A 343 2.91 19.44 -24.75
C LYS A 343 3.71 19.53 -23.46
N SER A 344 3.07 19.35 -22.30
CA SER A 344 3.81 19.35 -21.02
C SER A 344 4.78 18.18 -20.93
N LEU A 345 4.40 16.98 -21.37
CA LEU A 345 5.30 15.83 -21.45
C LEU A 345 6.48 16.09 -22.38
N ASP A 346 6.26 16.70 -23.55
CA ASP A 346 7.33 17.06 -24.50
C ASP A 346 8.34 18.06 -23.88
N ILE A 347 7.86 18.98 -23.03
CA ILE A 347 8.73 19.95 -22.33
C ILE A 347 9.54 19.24 -21.23
N LEU A 348 8.85 18.44 -20.39
CA LEU A 348 9.47 17.75 -19.26
C LEU A 348 10.45 16.67 -19.72
N SER A 349 10.26 16.05 -20.90
CA SER A 349 11.13 15.03 -21.46
C SER A 349 12.58 15.48 -21.66
N LYS A 350 12.81 16.79 -21.77
CA LYS A 350 14.16 17.37 -21.84
C LYS A 350 14.96 17.20 -20.53
N LYS A 351 14.28 16.93 -19.42
CA LYS A 351 14.87 16.68 -18.10
C LYS A 351 14.95 15.18 -17.83
N LYS A 352 15.90 14.48 -18.42
CA LYS A 352 16.03 13.00 -18.43
C LYS A 352 15.95 12.32 -17.05
N ASN A 353 16.36 13.01 -15.98
CA ASN A 353 16.36 12.48 -14.62
C ASN A 353 15.06 12.76 -13.85
N LEU A 354 14.20 13.67 -14.34
CA LEU A 354 12.92 13.98 -13.72
C LEU A 354 11.96 12.80 -13.90
N ARG A 355 11.36 12.37 -12.82
CA ARG A 355 10.29 11.35 -12.84
C ARG A 355 8.95 12.05 -12.95
N VAL A 356 8.15 11.65 -13.92
CA VAL A 356 6.81 12.22 -14.18
C VAL A 356 5.78 11.14 -13.92
N LEU A 357 4.97 11.32 -12.88
CA LEU A 357 4.01 10.36 -12.38
C LEU A 357 2.58 10.90 -12.54
N GLU A 358 1.76 10.17 -13.31
CA GLU A 358 0.33 10.42 -13.46
C GLU A 358 -0.43 9.51 -12.48
N VAL A 359 -1.07 10.10 -11.48
CA VAL A 359 -1.74 9.38 -10.40
C VAL A 359 -3.26 9.25 -10.60
N GLY A 360 -3.80 9.83 -11.68
CA GLY A 360 -5.23 9.86 -11.95
C GLY A 360 -5.99 10.79 -10.99
N ASN A 361 -7.26 10.49 -10.72
CA ASN A 361 -8.09 11.31 -9.88
C ASN A 361 -7.58 11.33 -8.43
N ILE A 362 -7.39 12.53 -7.88
CA ILE A 362 -6.91 12.73 -6.51
C ILE A 362 -8.13 12.90 -5.61
N GLU A 363 -8.60 11.78 -5.08
CA GLU A 363 -9.71 11.72 -4.14
C GLU A 363 -9.25 11.90 -2.70
N GLN A 364 -10.21 12.20 -1.83
CA GLN A 364 -9.96 12.30 -0.40
C GLN A 364 -9.45 10.95 0.14
N ARG A 365 -8.64 10.98 1.18
CA ARG A 365 -7.99 9.79 1.73
C ARG A 365 -9.02 8.90 2.45
N ASP A 366 -9.09 7.62 2.09
CA ASP A 366 -9.74 6.64 2.92
C ASP A 366 -8.88 6.39 4.18
N PRO A 367 -9.50 6.14 5.34
CA PRO A 367 -8.75 5.77 6.53
C PRO A 367 -7.99 4.46 6.26
N LEU A 368 -6.67 4.52 6.38
CA LEU A 368 -5.76 3.39 6.30
C LEU A 368 -5.20 3.11 7.69
N LEU A 369 -4.62 1.93 7.87
CA LEU A 369 -3.84 1.62 9.06
C LEU A 369 -2.38 2.00 8.87
N GLU A 370 -1.84 2.76 9.80
CA GLU A 370 -0.41 2.99 9.94
C GLU A 370 0.18 1.93 10.86
N VAL A 371 1.14 1.17 10.34
CA VAL A 371 1.82 0.10 11.06
C VAL A 371 3.27 0.48 11.27
N ARG A 372 3.73 0.42 12.52
CA ARG A 372 5.13 0.67 12.86
C ARG A 372 5.71 -0.51 13.62
N ASN A 373 6.81 -1.04 13.12
CA ASN A 373 7.55 -2.10 13.80
C ASN A 373 8.23 -1.57 15.07
N ILE A 374 8.14 -2.35 16.13
CA ILE A 374 8.89 -2.17 17.37
C ILE A 374 9.59 -3.48 17.73
N VAL A 375 10.52 -3.45 18.67
CA VAL A 375 11.19 -4.68 19.12
C VAL A 375 10.15 -5.63 19.74
N GLY A 376 10.03 -6.82 19.17
CA GLY A 376 9.11 -7.85 19.64
C GLY A 376 7.67 -7.74 19.15
N GLY A 377 7.35 -6.75 18.27
CA GLY A 377 5.99 -6.61 17.76
C GLY A 377 5.80 -5.40 16.86
N LEU A 378 4.57 -4.89 16.85
CA LEU A 378 4.20 -3.70 16.09
C LEU A 378 3.13 -2.90 16.86
N ILE A 379 3.03 -1.63 16.53
CA ILE A 379 1.92 -0.78 16.92
C ILE A 379 1.13 -0.38 15.67
N VAL A 380 -0.17 -0.28 15.83
CA VAL A 380 -1.12 0.05 14.76
C VAL A 380 -1.99 1.20 15.21
N GLN A 381 -2.21 2.15 14.31
CA GLN A 381 -3.18 3.23 14.49
C GLN A 381 -3.91 3.51 13.18
N GLU A 382 -5.04 4.16 13.26
CA GLU A 382 -5.69 4.74 12.08
C GLU A 382 -4.92 5.98 11.61
N THR A 383 -4.87 6.19 10.28
CA THR A 383 -4.33 7.46 9.74
C THR A 383 -5.21 8.62 10.18
N ASP A 384 -4.59 9.75 10.51
CA ASP A 384 -5.34 10.96 10.85
C ASP A 384 -6.01 11.56 9.60
N THR A 385 -7.26 11.18 9.38
CA THR A 385 -8.16 11.75 8.36
C THR A 385 -9.09 12.80 8.94
N SER A 386 -8.92 13.18 10.21
CA SER A 386 -9.80 14.11 10.90
C SER A 386 -9.82 15.48 10.23
N ILE A 387 -11.02 16.02 10.10
CA ILE A 387 -11.25 17.39 9.66
C ILE A 387 -11.57 18.20 10.91
N LEU A 388 -10.78 19.22 11.21
CA LEU A 388 -11.04 20.13 12.32
C LEU A 388 -12.27 20.98 11.98
N PRO A 389 -13.42 20.77 12.66
CA PRO A 389 -14.60 21.55 12.39
C PRO A 389 -14.44 22.94 13.00
N ARG A 390 -14.89 23.96 12.26
CA ARG A 390 -14.83 25.36 12.69
C ARG A 390 -15.53 25.63 14.03
N SER A 391 -16.58 24.87 14.32
CA SER A 391 -17.34 24.96 15.57
C SER A 391 -16.56 24.55 16.82
N LYS A 392 -15.40 23.86 16.66
CA LYS A 392 -14.50 23.51 17.77
C LYS A 392 -13.46 24.58 18.06
N LEU A 393 -13.35 25.61 17.21
CA LEU A 393 -12.38 26.67 17.41
C LEU A 393 -12.86 27.63 18.53
N GLU A 394 -11.98 27.89 19.50
CA GLU A 394 -12.23 28.83 20.58
C GLU A 394 -11.19 29.95 20.58
N THR A 395 -11.63 31.19 20.38
CA THR A 395 -10.75 32.35 20.55
C THR A 395 -10.63 32.67 22.02
N VAL A 396 -9.44 32.53 22.60
CA VAL A 396 -9.17 32.64 24.05
C VAL A 396 -8.54 33.97 24.46
N THR A 397 -8.19 34.83 23.52
CA THR A 397 -7.59 36.17 23.74
C THR A 397 -8.59 37.29 23.56
N VAL A 398 -8.23 38.48 24.04
CA VAL A 398 -9.02 39.71 23.87
C VAL A 398 -9.13 40.08 22.38
N LEU A 399 -8.01 40.07 21.67
CA LEU A 399 -7.96 40.25 20.23
C LEU A 399 -8.51 38.99 19.52
N LYS A 400 -9.39 39.20 18.54
CA LYS A 400 -10.02 38.11 17.81
C LYS A 400 -9.62 38.17 16.35
N PRO A 401 -9.24 37.04 15.72
CA PRO A 401 -8.97 37.00 14.30
C PRO A 401 -10.28 37.13 13.51
N SER A 402 -10.19 37.68 12.30
CA SER A 402 -11.29 37.72 11.33
C SER A 402 -11.59 36.32 10.77
N GLU A 403 -12.73 36.20 10.08
CA GLU A 403 -13.14 34.98 9.39
C GLU A 403 -12.13 34.53 8.32
N GLU A 404 -11.52 35.47 7.61
CA GLU A 404 -10.50 35.20 6.57
C GLU A 404 -9.19 34.72 7.20
N GLU A 405 -8.79 35.32 8.31
CA GLU A 405 -7.62 34.91 9.09
C GLU A 405 -7.79 33.48 9.65
N ILE A 406 -8.99 33.16 10.16
CA ILE A 406 -9.32 31.79 10.59
C ILE A 406 -9.22 30.80 9.42
N ASN A 407 -9.69 31.14 8.22
CA ASN A 407 -9.56 30.26 7.06
C ASN A 407 -8.10 30.00 6.68
N THR A 408 -7.24 31.02 6.77
CA THR A 408 -5.79 30.87 6.54
C THR A 408 -5.15 30.00 7.62
N MET A 409 -5.54 30.13 8.90
CA MET A 409 -5.06 29.26 9.96
C MET A 409 -5.54 27.82 9.79
N LEU A 410 -6.78 27.58 9.33
CA LEU A 410 -7.29 26.23 9.01
C LEU A 410 -6.58 25.60 7.83
N PHE A 411 -6.17 26.38 6.81
CA PHE A 411 -5.24 25.90 5.78
C PHE A 411 -3.93 25.44 6.42
N GLY A 412 -3.35 26.26 7.31
CA GLY A 412 -2.14 25.91 8.05
C GLY A 412 -2.30 24.62 8.85
N TRP A 413 -3.43 24.43 9.51
CA TRP A 413 -3.72 23.21 10.28
C TRP A 413 -3.68 21.94 9.42
N LYS A 414 -4.27 21.99 8.23
CA LYS A 414 -4.26 20.87 7.27
C LYS A 414 -2.83 20.49 6.85
N VAL A 415 -1.99 21.47 6.57
CA VAL A 415 -0.58 21.24 6.24
C VAL A 415 0.20 20.70 7.42
N LEU A 416 -0.06 21.25 8.62
CA LEU A 416 0.65 20.92 9.86
C LEU A 416 0.53 19.44 10.24
N LYS A 417 -0.60 18.78 9.95
CA LYS A 417 -0.80 17.34 10.11
C LYS A 417 0.27 16.50 9.38
N HIS A 418 0.93 17.07 8.37
CA HIS A 418 1.95 16.41 7.55
C HIS A 418 3.38 16.81 7.94
N ILE A 419 3.56 17.65 8.94
CA ILE A 419 4.87 18.11 9.44
C ILE A 419 5.27 17.28 10.65
N LYS A 420 6.51 16.79 10.67
CA LYS A 420 7.04 16.02 11.80
C LYS A 420 7.13 16.85 13.08
N SER A 421 6.68 16.26 14.19
CA SER A 421 6.65 16.87 15.53
C SER A 421 8.06 17.03 16.14
N ASN A 422 8.36 18.06 16.94
CA ASN A 422 7.50 19.21 17.16
C ASN A 422 7.38 20.03 15.88
N GLY A 423 6.15 20.26 15.42
CA GLY A 423 5.83 20.95 14.18
C GLY A 423 5.33 22.37 14.43
N ILE A 424 5.97 23.35 13.79
CA ILE A 424 5.53 24.75 13.73
C ILE A 424 5.44 25.16 12.27
N LEU A 425 4.30 25.75 11.91
CA LEU A 425 4.05 26.23 10.57
C LEU A 425 3.59 27.69 10.62
N ILE A 426 4.23 28.56 9.84
CA ILE A 426 3.81 29.93 9.62
C ILE A 426 3.17 30.01 8.24
N VAL A 427 1.97 30.61 8.19
CA VAL A 427 1.16 30.72 6.96
C VAL A 427 0.69 32.14 6.73
N LYS A 428 0.51 32.51 5.45
CA LYS A 428 -0.03 33.79 5.01
C LYS A 428 -0.70 33.59 3.66
N ASP A 429 -1.86 34.20 3.43
CA ASP A 429 -2.58 34.19 2.15
C ASP A 429 -2.70 32.78 1.50
N ASN A 430 -3.10 31.80 2.32
CA ASN A 430 -3.17 30.38 1.93
C ASN A 430 -1.86 29.82 1.32
N THR A 431 -0.71 30.27 1.84
CA THR A 431 0.63 29.83 1.47
C THR A 431 1.44 29.60 2.74
N THR A 432 2.24 28.55 2.77
CA THR A 432 3.24 28.35 3.83
C THR A 432 4.39 29.33 3.62
N VAL A 433 4.87 29.94 4.68
CA VAL A 433 5.98 30.89 4.60
C VAL A 433 7.15 30.53 5.52
N GLY A 434 6.92 29.68 6.51
CA GLY A 434 7.97 29.18 7.39
C GLY A 434 7.61 27.84 8.04
N VAL A 435 8.53 26.88 7.98
CA VAL A 435 8.34 25.53 8.54
C VAL A 435 9.47 25.21 9.51
N GLY A 436 9.12 24.91 10.76
CA GLY A 436 9.98 24.30 11.77
C GLY A 436 9.49 22.89 12.06
N ALA A 437 10.25 21.86 11.66
CA ALA A 437 9.84 20.47 11.74
C ALA A 437 10.83 19.62 12.54
N GLY A 438 10.31 18.66 13.30
CA GLY A 438 11.09 17.55 13.87
C GLY A 438 12.10 17.95 14.96
N GLN A 439 11.88 19.07 15.65
CA GLN A 439 12.77 19.49 16.72
C GLN A 439 12.36 18.89 18.07
N VAL A 440 13.34 18.59 18.91
CA VAL A 440 13.12 18.06 20.26
C VAL A 440 12.44 19.11 21.15
N SER A 441 12.81 20.38 20.97
CA SER A 441 12.21 21.51 21.66
C SER A 441 11.25 22.27 20.74
N ARG A 442 10.07 22.63 21.25
CA ARG A 442 9.06 23.41 20.50
C ARG A 442 9.56 24.82 20.19
N VAL A 443 10.27 25.44 21.12
CA VAL A 443 10.83 26.78 20.92
C VAL A 443 11.88 26.82 19.81
N ASP A 444 12.63 25.72 19.58
CA ASP A 444 13.58 25.62 18.47
C ASP A 444 12.82 25.51 17.13
N SER A 445 11.69 24.80 17.10
CA SER A 445 10.83 24.77 15.92
C SER A 445 10.26 26.16 15.59
N VAL A 446 9.90 26.95 16.60
CA VAL A 446 9.46 28.35 16.43
C VAL A 446 10.59 29.19 15.81
N ASP A 447 11.81 29.11 16.34
CA ASP A 447 12.97 29.84 15.83
C ASP A 447 13.28 29.50 14.36
N ILE A 448 13.23 28.21 14.03
CA ILE A 448 13.45 27.75 12.64
C ILE A 448 12.35 28.29 11.72
N ALA A 449 11.07 28.21 12.13
CA ALA A 449 9.97 28.70 11.33
C ALA A 449 10.07 30.22 11.09
N ILE A 450 10.38 31.02 12.11
CA ILE A 450 10.60 32.45 12.01
C ILE A 450 11.76 32.75 11.04
N LYS A 451 12.90 32.08 11.23
CA LYS A 451 14.08 32.28 10.37
C LYS A 451 13.78 31.99 8.90
N LYS A 452 13.01 30.91 8.63
CA LYS A 452 12.65 30.53 7.24
C LYS A 452 11.63 31.48 6.61
N SER A 453 10.75 32.09 7.41
CA SER A 453 9.74 33.03 6.90
C SER A 453 10.34 34.34 6.35
N GLY A 454 11.51 34.73 6.83
CA GLY A 454 12.16 35.96 6.36
C GLY A 454 11.25 37.19 6.46
N THR A 455 11.14 37.95 5.39
CA THR A 455 10.28 39.16 5.30
C THR A 455 8.79 38.84 5.20
N GLU A 456 8.42 37.63 4.79
CA GLU A 456 7.01 37.19 4.63
C GLU A 456 6.30 36.94 5.95
N ILE A 457 7.04 36.94 7.08
CA ILE A 457 6.48 36.74 8.42
C ILE A 457 5.49 37.83 8.83
N LYS A 458 5.63 39.04 8.28
CA LYS A 458 4.75 40.14 8.61
C LYS A 458 3.30 39.84 8.18
N ASP A 459 2.36 40.07 9.11
CA ASP A 459 0.94 39.82 8.93
C ASP A 459 0.60 38.34 8.71
N SER A 460 1.40 37.42 9.24
CA SER A 460 1.24 35.98 9.12
C SER A 460 0.59 35.36 10.38
N PHE A 461 0.32 34.04 10.29
CA PHE A 461 -0.30 33.25 11.35
C PHE A 461 0.57 32.04 11.66
N LEU A 462 0.74 31.73 12.96
CA LEU A 462 1.50 30.58 13.42
C LEU A 462 0.56 29.46 13.84
N CYS A 463 0.81 28.23 13.35
CA CYS A 463 0.12 27.00 13.74
C CYS A 463 1.09 26.06 14.45
N SER A 464 0.67 25.51 15.60
CA SER A 464 1.45 24.56 16.40
C SER A 464 0.71 23.23 16.53
N ASP A 465 1.41 22.12 16.34
CA ASP A 465 0.86 20.75 16.37
C ASP A 465 0.43 20.29 17.79
N ALA A 466 0.92 20.98 18.84
CA ALA A 466 0.50 20.82 20.22
C ALA A 466 0.55 22.16 20.99
N PHE A 467 0.15 22.15 22.26
CA PHE A 467 0.14 23.32 23.10
C PHE A 467 1.55 23.87 23.38
N PHE A 468 1.63 25.16 23.67
CA PHE A 468 2.85 25.78 24.19
C PHE A 468 2.97 25.50 25.69
N PRO A 469 4.05 24.86 26.16
CA PRO A 469 4.21 24.55 27.60
C PRO A 469 4.56 25.78 28.44
N PHE A 470 5.12 26.83 27.81
CA PHE A 470 5.59 28.06 28.45
C PHE A 470 5.36 29.27 27.55
N ARG A 471 5.38 30.47 28.13
CA ARG A 471 5.24 31.72 27.37
C ARG A 471 6.42 32.05 26.45
N ASP A 472 7.57 31.42 26.65
CA ASP A 472 8.82 31.67 25.93
C ASP A 472 8.67 31.69 24.38
N SER A 473 7.85 30.78 23.84
CA SER A 473 7.55 30.74 22.42
C SER A 473 6.72 31.95 21.96
N ILE A 474 5.80 32.44 22.80
CA ILE A 474 5.00 33.65 22.53
C ILE A 474 5.89 34.89 22.58
N ASP A 475 6.76 35.00 23.61
CA ASP A 475 7.71 36.10 23.71
C ASP A 475 8.68 36.15 22.50
N LYS A 476 9.05 35.00 21.93
CA LYS A 476 9.86 34.93 20.71
C LYS A 476 9.15 35.41 19.45
N ILE A 477 7.86 35.13 19.32
CA ILE A 477 7.09 35.63 18.17
C ILE A 477 6.68 37.09 18.31
N ALA A 478 6.74 37.62 19.53
CA ALA A 478 6.45 39.03 19.81
C ALA A 478 7.36 39.93 18.94
N GLY A 479 6.78 40.91 18.28
CA GLY A 479 7.51 41.82 17.39
C GLY A 479 7.93 41.24 16.06
N SER A 480 7.71 39.93 15.79
CA SER A 480 8.01 39.31 14.48
C SER A 480 7.04 39.71 13.37
N GLY A 481 5.83 40.15 13.73
CA GLY A 481 4.75 40.48 12.80
C GLY A 481 3.69 39.38 12.66
N ILE A 482 3.78 38.31 13.47
CA ILE A 482 2.72 37.30 13.59
C ILE A 482 1.50 37.92 14.27
N LYS A 483 0.31 37.78 13.66
CA LYS A 483 -0.95 38.35 14.16
C LYS A 483 -1.72 37.41 15.08
N ALA A 484 -1.68 36.13 14.77
CA ALA A 484 -2.42 35.13 15.54
C ALA A 484 -1.71 33.78 15.60
N VAL A 485 -2.06 33.02 16.63
CA VAL A 485 -1.57 31.66 16.91
C VAL A 485 -2.75 30.69 16.94
N LEU A 486 -2.62 29.57 16.22
CA LEU A 486 -3.54 28.43 16.31
C LEU A 486 -2.81 27.27 17.01
N GLN A 487 -3.37 26.76 18.10
CA GLN A 487 -2.80 25.65 18.87
C GLN A 487 -3.90 24.85 19.60
N PRO A 488 -3.63 23.63 20.06
CA PRO A 488 -4.64 22.81 20.75
C PRO A 488 -5.20 23.36 22.07
N GLY A 489 -4.39 24.05 22.86
CA GLY A 489 -4.69 24.28 24.28
C GLY A 489 -4.52 23.01 25.12
N GLY A 490 -4.87 23.08 26.42
CA GLY A 490 -4.81 21.95 27.36
C GLY A 490 -3.53 21.87 28.20
N SER A 491 -2.71 22.93 28.22
CA SER A 491 -1.59 23.07 29.13
C SER A 491 -2.06 23.56 30.50
N ILE A 492 -1.43 23.09 31.56
CA ILE A 492 -1.62 23.67 32.93
C ILE A 492 -1.29 25.18 32.94
N ARG A 493 -0.46 25.64 32.00
CA ARG A 493 0.00 27.02 31.87
C ARG A 493 -0.72 27.80 30.75
N ASP A 494 -1.86 27.35 30.26
CA ASP A 494 -2.59 28.06 29.20
C ASP A 494 -2.85 29.53 29.59
N ASN A 495 -3.22 29.80 30.83
CA ASN A 495 -3.45 31.18 31.31
C ASN A 495 -2.21 32.08 31.18
N GLU A 496 -1.00 31.55 31.45
CA GLU A 496 0.26 32.26 31.25
C GLU A 496 0.52 32.57 29.78
N VAL A 497 0.27 31.60 28.90
CA VAL A 497 0.45 31.72 27.45
C VAL A 497 -0.56 32.69 26.83
N ILE A 498 -1.83 32.62 27.27
CA ILE A 498 -2.90 33.56 26.87
C ILE A 498 -2.57 34.99 27.32
N SER A 499 -2.10 35.16 28.56
CA SER A 499 -1.69 36.49 29.07
C SER A 499 -0.57 37.06 28.22
N ALA A 500 0.47 36.28 27.88
CA ALA A 500 1.55 36.72 27.02
C ALA A 500 1.05 37.15 25.63
N CYS A 501 0.11 36.41 25.03
CA CYS A 501 -0.51 36.82 23.77
C CYS A 501 -1.25 38.15 23.88
N ASN A 502 -2.02 38.36 24.96
CA ASN A 502 -2.72 39.64 25.21
C ASN A 502 -1.74 40.79 25.41
N GLU A 503 -0.65 40.58 26.16
CA GLU A 503 0.42 41.57 26.39
C GLU A 503 1.05 42.02 25.06
N HIS A 504 1.26 41.09 24.13
CA HIS A 504 1.90 41.35 22.84
C HIS A 504 0.92 41.69 21.70
N GLY A 505 -0.39 41.76 21.98
CA GLY A 505 -1.40 42.04 20.96
C GLY A 505 -1.51 40.95 19.89
N ILE A 506 -1.32 39.70 20.26
CA ILE A 506 -1.41 38.52 19.38
C ILE A 506 -2.72 37.79 19.70
N ALA A 507 -3.53 37.47 18.68
CA ALA A 507 -4.72 36.66 18.90
C ALA A 507 -4.32 35.16 19.08
N MET A 508 -5.12 34.42 19.87
CA MET A 508 -4.92 32.97 20.04
C MET A 508 -6.23 32.22 19.89
N VAL A 509 -6.17 31.15 19.10
CA VAL A 509 -7.30 30.25 18.85
C VAL A 509 -6.92 28.85 19.27
N PHE A 510 -7.75 28.23 20.09
CA PHE A 510 -7.62 26.83 20.47
C PHE A 510 -8.39 25.92 19.50
N THR A 511 -7.78 24.77 19.14
CA THR A 511 -8.40 23.74 18.32
C THR A 511 -9.04 22.62 19.14
N GLY A 512 -8.68 22.49 20.43
CA GLY A 512 -9.07 21.36 21.29
C GLY A 512 -8.55 19.99 20.82
N GLN A 513 -7.70 19.97 19.79
CA GLN A 513 -7.19 18.75 19.18
C GLN A 513 -5.73 18.96 18.74
N ARG A 514 -4.83 18.06 19.10
CA ARG A 514 -3.45 18.02 18.60
C ARG A 514 -3.33 17.23 17.31
N CYS A 515 -2.25 17.43 16.53
CA CYS A 515 -1.99 16.73 15.30
C CYS A 515 -0.52 16.28 15.17
N PHE A 516 -0.04 15.52 16.14
CA PHE A 516 1.32 14.97 16.11
C PHE A 516 1.56 14.03 14.93
N LYS A 517 2.75 14.12 14.35
CA LYS A 517 3.28 13.17 13.37
C LYS A 517 4.75 12.85 13.71
N HIS A 518 5.05 11.57 13.95
CA HIS A 518 6.40 11.09 14.28
C HIS A 518 7.02 10.28 13.16
#